data_45ee2c948e7d2ac2397012d6113481e2
#
_entry.id   45ee2c948e7d2ac2397012d6113481e2
#
_cell.length_a   1.000
_cell.length_b   1.000
_cell.length_c   1.000
_cell.angle_alpha   90.00
_cell.angle_beta   90.00
_cell.angle_gamma   90.00
#
_symmetry.space_group_name_H-M   'P 1'
#
loop_
_entity.id
_entity.type
_entity.pdbx_description
1 polymer ?
#
loop_
_entity_poly.entity_id
_entity_poly.type
_entity_poly.pdbx_seq_one_letter_code
_entity_poly.pdbx_strand_id
1 'polypeptide(L)'
;MSSFPQLSRRVFLTRTAAVGGALTVPGLLTACSKTDAGGEAAGLDKLKEQGYVRVAYANEAPYGYEEDGQLKGEAPTLHREIFQALGVAELRPSFSEWDGLIPGLQAGKYDVISAGMAITPERCAKTLFSEPEFISPTALMVQQGNPKNLTDLASAKDAGAVIGVMSGAVEKGYATGAGIADGDIETLQKPQDGADAVKAGRVDAFLLTGISLNWLAKNNSGLEVTESFVPEVDGVQQYSPGGAVFRQGGEEVRDAFNRELKKITSDPGRYVQLLGEYGFGEDTIPPADLRTADLCQA
;
A
#
# COMPACT_ATOMS: atom_id res chain seq x y z
N MET A 1 -4.37 0.98 59.16
CA MET A 1 -4.27 -0.46 59.39
C MET A 1 -5.64 -1.05 59.11
N SER A 2 -5.84 -1.65 58.00
CA SER A 2 -6.88 -2.63 57.70
C SER A 2 -6.54 -3.29 56.36
N SER A 3 -6.14 -4.52 56.48
CA SER A 3 -5.72 -5.44 55.44
C SER A 3 -6.93 -5.99 54.69
N PHE A 4 -6.87 -6.02 53.34
CA PHE A 4 -7.80 -6.78 52.51
C PHE A 4 -7.21 -8.16 52.19
N PRO A 5 -7.99 -9.25 52.27
CA PRO A 5 -7.51 -10.61 51.98
C PRO A 5 -7.54 -10.89 50.47
N GLN A 6 -6.51 -11.58 50.04
CA GLN A 6 -6.40 -12.18 48.68
C GLN A 6 -7.36 -13.34 48.53
N LEU A 7 -8.20 -13.35 47.50
CA LEU A 7 -9.03 -14.48 47.11
C LEU A 7 -8.30 -15.36 46.07
N SER A 8 -8.00 -16.54 46.51
CA SER A 8 -7.38 -17.65 45.80
C SER A 8 -8.32 -18.23 44.71
N ARG A 9 -7.77 -18.37 43.48
CA ARG A 9 -8.38 -19.19 42.43
C ARG A 9 -8.14 -20.67 42.73
N ARG A 10 -9.15 -21.40 43.16
CA ARG A 10 -9.29 -22.87 42.97
C ARG A 10 -10.64 -23.34 43.48
N VAL A 11 -11.18 -24.34 42.74
CA VAL A 11 -12.31 -25.23 43.10
C VAL A 11 -13.69 -24.74 42.66
N PHE A 12 -14.14 -25.25 41.50
CA PHE A 12 -15.49 -25.81 41.35
C PHE A 12 -15.45 -26.97 40.35
N LEU A 13 -15.17 -28.16 40.83
CA LEU A 13 -15.47 -29.44 40.21
C LEU A 13 -16.29 -30.24 41.24
N THR A 14 -17.60 -30.40 41.00
CA THR A 14 -18.36 -31.54 41.48
C THR A 14 -19.67 -31.67 40.70
N ARG A 15 -19.73 -32.67 39.87
CA ARG A 15 -20.69 -33.80 39.77
C ARG A 15 -22.17 -33.47 40.03
N THR A 16 -22.99 -33.66 38.99
CA THR A 16 -24.26 -34.35 39.18
C THR A 16 -24.55 -35.20 37.93
N ALA A 17 -24.80 -36.48 38.18
CA ALA A 17 -25.15 -37.49 37.19
C ALA A 17 -26.66 -37.75 37.18
N ALA A 18 -27.15 -38.19 36.05
CA ALA A 18 -28.32 -39.02 35.74
C ALA A 18 -29.73 -38.38 35.87
N VAL A 19 -30.50 -38.41 34.81
CA VAL A 19 -31.55 -39.38 34.50
C VAL A 19 -32.18 -39.07 33.12
N GLY A 20 -32.41 -40.10 32.35
CA GLY A 20 -32.79 -40.27 31.01
C GLY A 20 -34.11 -39.63 30.54
N GLY A 21 -34.20 -39.49 29.19
CA GLY A 21 -35.37 -39.12 28.46
C GLY A 21 -35.00 -38.95 26.97
N ALA A 22 -35.17 -40.03 26.21
CA ALA A 22 -35.01 -40.01 24.76
C ALA A 22 -36.17 -39.24 24.13
N LEU A 23 -35.85 -38.13 23.51
CA LEU A 23 -36.69 -37.48 22.49
C LEU A 23 -35.80 -37.14 21.29
N THR A 24 -35.97 -37.95 20.25
CA THR A 24 -35.38 -37.72 18.91
C THR A 24 -36.01 -36.49 18.30
N VAL A 25 -35.24 -35.44 18.12
CA VAL A 25 -35.55 -34.32 17.24
C VAL A 25 -34.59 -34.39 16.05
N PRO A 26 -35.05 -34.53 14.81
CA PRO A 26 -34.20 -34.53 13.64
C PRO A 26 -33.86 -33.10 13.25
N GLY A 27 -32.58 -32.84 13.06
CA GLY A 27 -32.06 -31.89 12.08
C GLY A 27 -32.19 -30.41 12.36
N LEU A 28 -31.32 -29.89 13.20
CA LEU A 28 -30.80 -28.53 13.01
C LEU A 28 -29.34 -28.68 12.58
N LEU A 29 -29.14 -28.66 11.24
CA LEU A 29 -27.84 -28.40 10.67
C LEU A 29 -27.47 -26.97 11.08
N THR A 30 -26.69 -26.85 12.15
CA THR A 30 -25.93 -25.64 12.44
C THR A 30 -24.98 -25.43 11.27
N ALA A 31 -25.38 -24.52 10.36
CA ALA A 31 -24.44 -23.89 9.45
C ALA A 31 -23.43 -23.15 10.35
N CYS A 32 -22.33 -23.81 10.67
CA CYS A 32 -21.13 -23.10 11.11
C CYS A 32 -20.72 -22.20 9.95
N SER A 33 -21.12 -20.94 9.99
CA SER A 33 -20.43 -19.91 9.24
C SER A 33 -18.99 -19.93 9.71
N LYS A 34 -18.12 -20.56 8.91
CA LYS A 34 -16.69 -20.39 9.02
C LYS A 34 -16.43 -18.91 8.87
N THR A 35 -16.14 -18.24 9.95
CA THR A 35 -15.42 -16.96 9.93
C THR A 35 -14.04 -17.29 9.36
N ASP A 36 -13.83 -16.99 8.08
CA ASP A 36 -12.55 -17.16 7.38
C ASP A 36 -11.52 -16.14 7.92
N ALA A 37 -11.09 -16.33 9.14
CA ALA A 37 -9.87 -15.74 9.65
C ALA A 37 -8.70 -16.62 9.17
N GLY A 38 -8.07 -16.25 8.04
CA GLY A 38 -6.95 -16.98 7.45
C GLY A 38 -7.30 -18.00 6.35
N GLY A 39 -8.49 -17.94 5.75
CA GLY A 39 -8.91 -18.79 4.63
C GLY A 39 -8.17 -18.46 3.32
N GLU A 40 -8.29 -19.36 2.32
CA GLU A 40 -7.79 -19.16 0.96
C GLU A 40 -8.24 -17.82 0.36
N ALA A 41 -7.44 -17.28 -0.59
CA ALA A 41 -7.81 -16.08 -1.33
C ALA A 41 -9.19 -16.29 -1.99
N ALA A 42 -10.04 -15.27 -1.98
CA ALA A 42 -11.34 -15.35 -2.64
C ALA A 42 -11.13 -15.50 -4.15
N GLY A 43 -11.70 -16.52 -4.78
CA GLY A 43 -11.73 -16.65 -6.23
C GLY A 43 -12.67 -15.63 -6.88
N LEU A 44 -12.52 -15.41 -8.18
CA LEU A 44 -13.26 -14.40 -8.92
C LEU A 44 -14.79 -14.62 -8.87
N ASP A 45 -15.25 -15.87 -8.94
CA ASP A 45 -16.68 -16.17 -8.88
C ASP A 45 -17.27 -15.82 -7.52
N LYS A 46 -16.54 -16.04 -6.42
CA LYS A 46 -16.97 -15.61 -5.09
C LYS A 46 -17.05 -14.08 -4.99
N LEU A 47 -16.11 -13.34 -5.57
CA LEU A 47 -16.14 -11.86 -5.60
C LEU A 47 -17.35 -11.36 -6.41
N LYS A 48 -17.68 -11.98 -7.54
CA LYS A 48 -18.88 -11.65 -8.34
C LYS A 48 -20.17 -11.95 -7.58
N GLU A 49 -20.27 -13.11 -6.96
CA GLU A 49 -21.46 -13.52 -6.21
C GLU A 49 -21.73 -12.61 -5.02
N GLN A 50 -20.70 -12.20 -4.27
CA GLN A 50 -20.84 -11.25 -3.15
C GLN A 50 -21.00 -9.79 -3.61
N GLY A 51 -20.64 -9.47 -4.86
CA GLY A 51 -20.78 -8.15 -5.48
C GLY A 51 -19.76 -7.10 -5.06
N TYR A 52 -18.77 -7.44 -4.24
CA TYR A 52 -17.75 -6.50 -3.77
C TYR A 52 -16.37 -7.15 -3.61
N VAL A 53 -15.33 -6.32 -3.60
CA VAL A 53 -13.96 -6.67 -3.19
C VAL A 53 -13.51 -5.71 -2.06
N ARG A 54 -12.88 -6.26 -1.02
CA ARG A 54 -12.32 -5.47 0.08
C ARG A 54 -10.95 -4.96 -0.34
N VAL A 55 -10.76 -3.65 -0.28
CA VAL A 55 -9.49 -3.01 -0.69
C VAL A 55 -8.87 -2.23 0.45
N ALA A 56 -7.55 -2.31 0.60
CA ALA A 56 -6.82 -1.53 1.59
C ALA A 56 -6.12 -0.33 0.95
N TYR A 57 -6.06 0.79 1.67
CA TYR A 57 -5.37 2.01 1.30
C TYR A 57 -4.65 2.64 2.50
N ALA A 58 -3.69 3.54 2.26
CA ALA A 58 -2.82 4.09 3.31
C ALA A 58 -2.83 5.63 3.42
N ASN A 59 -3.83 6.30 2.85
CA ASN A 59 -3.91 7.77 2.82
C ASN A 59 -2.67 8.47 2.25
N GLU A 60 -2.05 7.86 1.25
CA GLU A 60 -1.01 8.48 0.44
C GLU A 60 -1.62 9.03 -0.86
N ALA A 61 -1.95 10.32 -0.85
CA ALA A 61 -2.42 10.98 -2.06
C ALA A 61 -1.22 11.27 -3.01
N PRO A 62 -1.41 11.07 -4.32
CA PRO A 62 -2.66 10.75 -5.00
C PRO A 62 -2.89 9.27 -5.30
N TYR A 63 -2.15 8.33 -4.70
CA TYR A 63 -2.26 6.90 -4.99
C TYR A 63 -3.53 6.27 -4.41
N GLY A 64 -3.78 6.40 -3.10
CA GLY A 64 -4.98 5.86 -2.45
C GLY A 64 -5.25 6.59 -1.14
N TYR A 65 -6.30 7.40 -1.12
CA TYR A 65 -6.63 8.27 0.01
C TYR A 65 -8.14 8.47 0.16
N GLU A 66 -8.54 8.92 1.34
CA GLU A 66 -9.92 9.29 1.62
C GLU A 66 -10.09 10.81 1.58
N GLU A 67 -11.09 11.26 0.86
CA GLU A 67 -11.50 12.65 0.82
C GLU A 67 -13.04 12.71 0.84
N ASP A 68 -13.61 13.49 1.76
CA ASP A 68 -15.07 13.63 1.96
C ASP A 68 -15.79 12.30 2.17
N GLY A 69 -15.14 11.35 2.87
CA GLY A 69 -15.68 10.01 3.13
C GLY A 69 -15.68 9.08 1.92
N GLN A 70 -14.96 9.44 0.85
CA GLN A 70 -14.85 8.65 -0.37
C GLN A 70 -13.41 8.21 -0.62
N LEU A 71 -13.23 6.96 -0.98
CA LEU A 71 -11.96 6.44 -1.44
C LEU A 71 -11.65 6.95 -2.85
N LYS A 72 -10.59 7.74 -2.97
CA LYS A 72 -10.08 8.36 -4.20
C LYS A 72 -8.63 7.98 -4.46
N GLY A 73 -8.12 8.35 -5.62
CA GLY A 73 -6.75 8.17 -6.03
C GLY A 73 -6.59 7.28 -7.25
N GLU A 74 -5.37 7.21 -7.72
CA GLU A 74 -4.98 6.42 -8.90
C GLU A 74 -5.42 4.96 -8.75
N ALA A 75 -4.90 4.26 -7.73
CA ALA A 75 -5.15 2.84 -7.54
C ALA A 75 -6.64 2.52 -7.31
N PRO A 76 -7.40 3.19 -6.43
CA PRO A 76 -8.82 2.93 -6.29
C PRO A 76 -9.64 3.22 -7.56
N THR A 77 -9.26 4.23 -8.32
CA THR A 77 -9.97 4.58 -9.56
C THR A 77 -9.75 3.52 -10.63
N LEU A 78 -8.49 3.13 -10.84
CA LEU A 78 -8.11 2.07 -11.76
C LEU A 78 -8.72 0.71 -11.35
N HIS A 79 -8.63 0.36 -10.08
CA HIS A 79 -9.14 -0.91 -9.58
C HIS A 79 -10.67 -0.99 -9.66
N ARG A 80 -11.37 0.11 -9.44
CA ARG A 80 -12.83 0.18 -9.60
C ARG A 80 -13.23 -0.11 -11.04
N GLU A 81 -12.59 0.54 -11.99
CA GLU A 81 -12.82 0.31 -13.42
C GLU A 81 -12.59 -1.17 -13.81
N ILE A 82 -11.47 -1.74 -13.34
CA ILE A 82 -11.10 -3.14 -13.62
C ILE A 82 -12.09 -4.11 -12.97
N PHE A 83 -12.39 -3.96 -11.67
CA PHE A 83 -13.28 -4.88 -10.97
C PHE A 83 -14.72 -4.81 -11.51
N GLN A 84 -15.20 -3.63 -11.91
CA GLN A 84 -16.49 -3.48 -12.57
C GLN A 84 -16.51 -4.22 -13.93
N ALA A 85 -15.44 -4.12 -14.72
CA ALA A 85 -15.32 -4.88 -15.96
C ALA A 85 -15.30 -6.41 -15.72
N LEU A 86 -14.81 -6.84 -14.57
CA LEU A 86 -14.83 -8.24 -14.12
C LEU A 86 -16.18 -8.68 -13.51
N GLY A 87 -17.16 -7.79 -13.37
CA GLY A 87 -18.48 -8.07 -12.80
C GLY A 87 -18.54 -7.94 -11.27
N VAL A 88 -17.58 -7.27 -10.64
CA VAL A 88 -17.57 -6.95 -9.20
C VAL A 88 -17.90 -5.46 -9.03
N ALA A 89 -19.08 -5.15 -8.49
CA ALA A 89 -19.66 -3.81 -8.56
C ALA A 89 -19.03 -2.79 -7.60
N GLU A 90 -18.56 -3.23 -6.43
CA GLU A 90 -18.20 -2.35 -5.31
C GLU A 90 -16.78 -2.60 -4.81
N LEU A 91 -16.01 -1.52 -4.54
CA LEU A 91 -14.82 -1.56 -3.70
C LEU A 91 -15.22 -1.19 -2.26
N ARG A 92 -14.92 -2.08 -1.29
CA ARG A 92 -15.11 -1.81 0.14
C ARG A 92 -13.78 -1.43 0.78
N PRO A 93 -13.58 -0.14 1.11
CA PRO A 93 -12.31 0.35 1.60
C PRO A 93 -12.04 -0.04 3.05
N SER A 94 -10.76 -0.23 3.36
CA SER A 94 -10.23 -0.40 4.72
C SER A 94 -8.93 0.39 4.84
N PHE A 95 -8.89 1.34 5.76
CA PHE A 95 -7.66 2.07 6.06
C PHE A 95 -6.66 1.18 6.80
N SER A 96 -5.38 1.34 6.47
CA SER A 96 -4.24 0.79 7.21
C SER A 96 -3.07 1.76 7.13
N GLU A 97 -2.26 1.86 8.17
CA GLU A 97 -0.94 2.48 8.02
C GLU A 97 -0.11 1.68 7.00
N TRP A 98 0.83 2.33 6.33
CA TRP A 98 1.56 1.77 5.19
C TRP A 98 2.23 0.42 5.50
N ASP A 99 2.96 0.33 6.61
CA ASP A 99 3.65 -0.88 7.06
C ASP A 99 2.71 -2.02 7.48
N GLY A 100 1.45 -1.70 7.76
CA GLY A 100 0.38 -2.65 8.08
C GLY A 100 -0.31 -3.28 6.86
N LEU A 101 -0.10 -2.76 5.64
CA LEU A 101 -0.82 -3.21 4.43
C LEU A 101 -0.56 -4.69 4.10
N ILE A 102 0.69 -5.11 3.94
CA ILE A 102 1.03 -6.51 3.61
C ILE A 102 0.64 -7.46 4.74
N PRO A 103 0.97 -7.20 6.01
CA PRO A 103 0.50 -8.04 7.12
C PRO A 103 -1.02 -8.19 7.18
N GLY A 104 -1.76 -7.11 6.93
CA GLY A 104 -3.22 -7.14 6.89
C GLY A 104 -3.79 -7.97 5.75
N LEU A 105 -3.18 -7.88 4.55
CA LEU A 105 -3.51 -8.71 3.40
C LEU A 105 -3.29 -10.20 3.70
N GLN A 106 -2.14 -10.55 4.25
CA GLN A 106 -1.81 -11.93 4.63
C GLN A 106 -2.77 -12.49 5.69
N ALA A 107 -3.21 -11.63 6.62
CA ALA A 107 -4.21 -11.98 7.63
C ALA A 107 -5.65 -12.06 7.07
N GLY A 108 -5.88 -11.79 5.77
CA GLY A 108 -7.19 -11.85 5.15
C GLY A 108 -8.16 -10.73 5.56
N LYS A 109 -7.65 -9.61 6.09
CA LYS A 109 -8.50 -8.46 6.47
C LYS A 109 -9.14 -7.82 5.23
N TYR A 110 -8.48 -7.87 4.09
CA TYR A 110 -8.91 -7.40 2.77
C TYR A 110 -8.37 -8.31 1.68
N ASP A 111 -8.84 -8.12 0.47
CA ASP A 111 -8.57 -9.01 -0.67
C ASP A 111 -7.46 -8.46 -1.56
N VAL A 112 -7.37 -7.10 -1.66
CA VAL A 112 -6.42 -6.38 -2.52
C VAL A 112 -5.88 -5.16 -1.78
N ILE A 113 -4.59 -4.82 -1.98
CA ILE A 113 -4.05 -3.51 -1.62
C ILE A 113 -4.19 -2.60 -2.84
N SER A 114 -4.79 -1.43 -2.61
CA SER A 114 -5.09 -0.38 -3.59
C SER A 114 -4.47 0.94 -3.13
N ALA A 115 -3.12 1.03 -3.20
CA ALA A 115 -2.34 2.06 -2.53
C ALA A 115 -1.06 2.48 -3.30
N GLY A 116 -0.94 2.15 -4.59
CA GLY A 116 0.26 2.50 -5.37
C GLY A 116 1.53 1.81 -4.88
N MET A 117 1.44 0.54 -4.49
CA MET A 117 2.57 -0.16 -3.87
C MET A 117 3.65 -0.54 -4.88
N ALA A 118 4.89 -0.08 -4.67
CA ALA A 118 6.03 -0.43 -5.50
C ALA A 118 6.31 -1.94 -5.48
N ILE A 119 6.57 -2.51 -6.66
CA ILE A 119 6.90 -3.92 -6.87
C ILE A 119 8.37 -4.12 -6.51
N THR A 120 8.66 -4.98 -5.52
CA THR A 120 10.02 -5.31 -5.11
C THR A 120 10.15 -6.81 -4.84
N PRO A 121 11.36 -7.42 -4.99
CA PRO A 121 11.58 -8.83 -4.69
C PRO A 121 11.12 -9.23 -3.28
N GLU A 122 11.41 -8.38 -2.28
CA GLU A 122 11.01 -8.65 -0.89
C GLU A 122 9.48 -8.72 -0.71
N ARG A 123 8.73 -7.85 -1.39
CA ARG A 123 7.26 -7.84 -1.34
C ARG A 123 6.67 -8.99 -2.15
N CYS A 124 7.25 -9.30 -3.32
CA CYS A 124 6.86 -10.43 -4.15
C CYS A 124 7.02 -11.78 -3.42
N ALA A 125 8.03 -11.93 -2.57
CA ALA A 125 8.22 -13.13 -1.76
C ALA A 125 7.04 -13.40 -0.79
N LYS A 126 6.26 -12.36 -0.47
CA LYS A 126 5.18 -12.41 0.52
C LYS A 126 3.77 -12.32 -0.09
N THR A 127 3.66 -11.82 -1.32
CA THR A 127 2.38 -11.46 -1.98
C THR A 127 2.45 -11.70 -3.48
N LEU A 128 1.32 -11.54 -4.17
CA LEU A 128 1.25 -11.51 -5.62
C LEU A 128 0.99 -10.08 -6.09
N PHE A 129 1.72 -9.61 -7.07
CA PHE A 129 1.46 -8.33 -7.72
C PHE A 129 0.73 -8.50 -9.05
N SER A 130 -0.05 -7.49 -9.43
CA SER A 130 -0.47 -7.29 -10.84
C SER A 130 0.76 -7.03 -11.73
N GLU A 131 0.58 -6.97 -13.05
CA GLU A 131 1.52 -6.26 -13.91
C GLU A 131 1.56 -4.78 -13.49
N PRO A 132 2.66 -4.05 -13.81
CA PRO A 132 2.81 -2.65 -13.41
C PRO A 132 1.64 -1.78 -13.90
N GLU A 133 1.12 -0.94 -13.01
CA GLU A 133 0.06 0.04 -13.28
C GLU A 133 0.65 1.38 -13.69
N PHE A 134 1.80 1.72 -13.12
CA PHE A 134 2.53 2.97 -13.37
C PHE A 134 4.03 2.80 -13.11
N ILE A 135 4.82 3.80 -13.54
CA ILE A 135 6.15 4.09 -13.03
C ILE A 135 6.15 5.47 -12.38
N SER A 136 6.91 5.64 -11.30
CA SER A 136 6.96 6.92 -10.58
C SER A 136 8.37 7.23 -10.08
N PRO A 137 9.10 8.13 -10.76
CA PRO A 137 10.39 8.62 -10.29
C PRO A 137 10.28 9.28 -8.92
N THR A 138 11.39 9.28 -8.20
CA THR A 138 11.53 9.86 -6.86
C THR A 138 11.86 11.35 -6.95
N ALA A 139 11.55 12.12 -5.89
CA ALA A 139 11.95 13.51 -5.72
C ALA A 139 12.27 13.82 -4.26
N LEU A 140 12.77 15.02 -4.01
CA LEU A 140 12.98 15.56 -2.67
C LEU A 140 12.00 16.72 -2.45
N MET A 141 11.27 16.71 -1.33
CA MET A 141 10.59 17.90 -0.82
C MET A 141 11.55 18.61 0.12
N VAL A 142 11.77 19.89 -0.12
CA VAL A 142 12.70 20.74 0.61
C VAL A 142 12.02 22.03 1.06
N GLN A 143 12.65 22.78 1.96
CA GLN A 143 12.20 24.14 2.24
C GLN A 143 12.32 25.03 1.01
N GLN A 144 11.43 26.01 0.88
CA GLN A 144 11.43 26.96 -0.23
C GLN A 144 12.79 27.64 -0.41
N GLY A 145 13.29 27.66 -1.63
CA GLY A 145 14.61 28.16 -1.98
C GLY A 145 15.72 27.15 -1.82
N ASN A 146 15.40 25.91 -1.46
CA ASN A 146 16.32 24.77 -1.39
C ASN A 146 17.68 25.13 -0.74
N PRO A 147 17.74 25.43 0.56
CA PRO A 147 18.92 26.02 1.19
C PRO A 147 20.21 25.22 1.07
N LYS A 148 20.10 23.90 0.85
CA LYS A 148 21.25 23.00 0.67
C LYS A 148 21.52 22.65 -0.79
N ASN A 149 20.76 23.20 -1.75
CA ASN A 149 20.85 22.94 -3.18
C ASN A 149 20.76 21.43 -3.51
N LEU A 150 19.83 20.73 -2.86
CA LEU A 150 19.62 19.30 -3.06
C LEU A 150 18.89 19.05 -4.40
N THR A 151 19.39 18.12 -5.19
CA THR A 151 18.79 17.73 -6.48
C THR A 151 18.44 16.25 -6.54
N ASP A 152 19.19 15.43 -5.79
CA ASP A 152 19.13 13.97 -5.77
C ASP A 152 19.78 13.42 -4.49
N LEU A 153 19.91 12.10 -4.39
CA LEU A 153 20.53 11.46 -3.24
C LEU A 153 22.04 11.67 -3.14
N ALA A 154 22.72 11.88 -4.27
CA ALA A 154 24.15 12.16 -4.27
C ALA A 154 24.42 13.55 -3.67
N SER A 155 23.69 14.57 -4.12
CA SER A 155 23.76 15.92 -3.57
C SER A 155 23.36 15.97 -2.08
N ALA A 156 22.36 15.16 -1.68
CA ALA A 156 21.94 15.04 -0.29
C ALA A 156 23.05 14.45 0.59
N LYS A 157 23.72 13.40 0.14
CA LYS A 157 24.87 12.79 0.81
C LYS A 157 26.02 13.79 0.94
N ASP A 158 26.40 14.45 -0.17
CA ASP A 158 27.51 15.38 -0.21
C ASP A 158 27.27 16.60 0.70
N ALA A 159 26.02 17.01 0.85
CA ALA A 159 25.61 18.09 1.75
C ALA A 159 25.47 17.66 3.22
N GLY A 160 25.64 16.39 3.56
CA GLY A 160 25.36 15.85 4.89
C GLY A 160 23.92 16.14 5.32
N ALA A 161 22.97 15.96 4.40
CA ALA A 161 21.57 16.29 4.65
C ALA A 161 20.88 15.16 5.45
N VAL A 162 20.04 15.55 6.40
CA VAL A 162 19.14 14.63 7.11
C VAL A 162 17.89 14.40 6.23
N ILE A 163 17.62 13.14 5.90
CA ILE A 163 16.54 12.75 4.99
C ILE A 163 15.41 12.06 5.75
N GLY A 164 14.19 12.60 5.62
CA GLY A 164 12.98 11.94 6.06
C GLY A 164 12.53 10.90 5.01
N VAL A 165 12.10 9.72 5.47
CA VAL A 165 11.54 8.65 4.64
C VAL A 165 10.31 8.05 5.31
N MET A 166 9.39 7.46 4.55
CA MET A 166 8.25 6.76 5.14
C MET A 166 8.62 5.37 5.67
N SER A 167 8.02 5.00 6.80
CA SER A 167 8.14 3.67 7.40
C SER A 167 7.63 2.59 6.42
N GLY A 168 8.45 1.57 6.16
CA GLY A 168 8.10 0.46 5.27
C GLY A 168 8.07 0.80 3.77
N ALA A 169 8.37 2.05 3.38
CA ALA A 169 8.50 2.45 1.99
C ALA A 169 9.90 2.13 1.43
N VAL A 170 10.03 2.15 0.10
CA VAL A 170 11.28 1.75 -0.59
C VAL A 170 12.37 2.79 -0.49
N GLU A 171 12.01 4.03 -0.25
CA GLU A 171 12.92 5.19 -0.26
C GLU A 171 14.03 5.10 0.79
N LYS A 172 13.78 4.40 1.91
CA LYS A 172 14.86 4.12 2.87
C LYS A 172 15.97 3.31 2.23
N GLY A 173 15.61 2.29 1.44
CA GLY A 173 16.56 1.48 0.69
C GLY A 173 17.35 2.30 -0.34
N TYR A 174 16.68 3.26 -1.00
CA TYR A 174 17.35 4.17 -1.94
C TYR A 174 18.35 5.10 -1.24
N ALA A 175 17.97 5.68 -0.11
CA ALA A 175 18.85 6.55 0.67
C ALA A 175 20.09 5.78 1.19
N THR A 176 19.90 4.59 1.75
CA THR A 176 21.01 3.76 2.24
C THR A 176 21.89 3.24 1.10
N GLY A 177 21.28 2.84 -0.03
CA GLY A 177 21.99 2.40 -1.24
C GLY A 177 22.85 3.52 -1.86
N ALA A 178 22.41 4.77 -1.79
CA ALA A 178 23.20 5.94 -2.17
C ALA A 178 24.32 6.27 -1.17
N GLY A 179 24.36 5.59 -0.03
CA GLY A 179 25.38 5.74 1.01
C GLY A 179 25.11 6.89 1.99
N ILE A 180 23.85 7.27 2.18
CA ILE A 180 23.44 8.15 3.30
C ILE A 180 23.46 7.28 4.57
N ALA A 181 24.09 7.78 5.63
CA ALA A 181 24.24 7.05 6.88
C ALA A 181 22.89 6.89 7.59
N ASP A 182 22.66 5.75 8.26
CA ASP A 182 21.40 5.50 9.00
C ASP A 182 21.08 6.61 10.03
N GLY A 183 22.10 7.24 10.60
CA GLY A 183 21.94 8.36 11.56
C GLY A 183 21.40 9.64 10.92
N ASP A 184 21.49 9.77 9.60
CA ASP A 184 20.99 10.90 8.81
C ASP A 184 19.66 10.57 8.11
N ILE A 185 19.03 9.43 8.46
CA ILE A 185 17.73 9.02 7.93
C ILE A 185 16.69 8.99 9.07
N GLU A 186 15.69 9.86 8.99
CA GLU A 186 14.55 9.88 9.91
C GLU A 186 13.34 9.14 9.31
N THR A 187 12.78 8.19 10.05
CA THR A 187 11.59 7.44 9.61
C THR A 187 10.32 8.09 10.13
N LEU A 188 9.37 8.35 9.23
CA LEU A 188 8.12 9.05 9.46
C LEU A 188 6.93 8.13 9.13
N GLN A 189 5.75 8.36 9.72
CA GLN A 189 4.63 7.44 9.57
C GLN A 189 3.69 7.85 8.44
N LYS A 190 3.58 9.14 8.15
CA LYS A 190 2.64 9.70 7.17
C LYS A 190 3.33 10.72 6.26
N PRO A 191 2.86 10.91 5.02
CA PRO A 191 3.41 11.94 4.14
C PRO A 191 3.37 13.35 4.74
N GLN A 192 2.28 13.69 5.49
CA GLN A 192 2.18 15.00 6.14
C GLN A 192 3.24 15.19 7.24
N ASP A 193 3.60 14.13 7.98
CA ASP A 193 4.68 14.19 8.99
C ASP A 193 6.01 14.54 8.32
N GLY A 194 6.22 14.08 7.06
CA GLY A 194 7.38 14.44 6.24
C GLY A 194 7.42 15.93 5.89
N ALA A 195 6.32 16.45 5.38
CA ALA A 195 6.20 17.88 5.08
C ALA A 195 6.42 18.75 6.33
N ASP A 196 5.83 18.36 7.46
CA ASP A 196 5.96 19.08 8.73
C ASP A 196 7.41 19.00 9.28
N ALA A 197 8.09 17.88 9.10
CA ALA A 197 9.48 17.70 9.49
C ALA A 197 10.42 18.62 8.69
N VAL A 198 10.24 18.70 7.36
CA VAL A 198 10.98 19.62 6.49
C VAL A 198 10.69 21.06 6.88
N LYS A 199 9.43 21.43 7.08
CA LYS A 199 9.01 22.79 7.44
C LYS A 199 9.60 23.24 8.78
N ALA A 200 9.69 22.33 9.74
CA ALA A 200 10.29 22.56 11.04
C ALA A 200 11.84 22.53 11.05
N GLY A 201 12.48 22.15 9.94
CA GLY A 201 13.92 21.97 9.85
C GLY A 201 14.45 20.76 10.64
N ARG A 202 13.57 19.79 10.94
CA ARG A 202 13.95 18.54 11.61
C ARG A 202 14.67 17.60 10.65
N VAL A 203 14.24 17.61 9.39
CA VAL A 203 14.94 16.99 8.25
C VAL A 203 15.20 18.07 7.19
N ASP A 204 16.24 17.91 6.41
CA ASP A 204 16.57 18.84 5.31
C ASP A 204 15.74 18.57 4.06
N ALA A 205 15.39 17.30 3.84
CA ALA A 205 14.50 16.90 2.76
C ALA A 205 13.63 15.70 3.17
N PHE A 206 12.47 15.57 2.52
CA PHE A 206 11.63 14.38 2.59
C PHE A 206 11.64 13.69 1.23
N LEU A 207 12.05 12.42 1.21
CA LEU A 207 12.20 11.58 0.03
C LEU A 207 10.96 10.73 -0.17
N LEU A 208 10.31 10.88 -1.33
CA LEU A 208 9.14 10.11 -1.74
C LEU A 208 8.99 10.16 -3.25
N THR A 209 7.98 9.52 -3.83
CA THR A 209 7.71 9.67 -5.25
C THR A 209 7.38 11.13 -5.60
N GLY A 210 7.84 11.59 -6.74
CA GLY A 210 7.62 12.98 -7.19
C GLY A 210 6.13 13.33 -7.29
N ILE A 211 5.28 12.36 -7.68
CA ILE A 211 3.82 12.54 -7.77
C ILE A 211 3.23 12.85 -6.38
N SER A 212 3.56 12.04 -5.35
CA SER A 212 3.10 12.29 -3.97
C SER A 212 3.59 13.62 -3.43
N LEU A 213 4.86 13.95 -3.64
CA LEU A 213 5.43 15.20 -3.16
C LEU A 213 4.81 16.42 -3.82
N ASN A 214 4.58 16.39 -5.13
CA ASN A 214 3.90 17.46 -5.84
C ASN A 214 2.44 17.63 -5.39
N TRP A 215 1.76 16.53 -5.09
CA TRP A 215 0.41 16.58 -4.51
C TRP A 215 0.43 17.21 -3.11
N LEU A 216 1.34 16.76 -2.26
CA LEU A 216 1.49 17.24 -0.89
C LEU A 216 1.86 18.74 -0.83
N ALA A 217 2.72 19.21 -1.75
CA ALA A 217 3.15 20.60 -1.84
C ALA A 217 2.00 21.58 -2.11
N LYS A 218 0.92 21.14 -2.78
CA LYS A 218 -0.27 22.00 -3.05
C LYS A 218 -0.86 22.61 -1.77
N ASN A 219 -0.78 21.89 -0.65
CA ASN A 219 -1.35 22.28 0.64
C ASN A 219 -0.28 22.63 1.68
N ASN A 220 1.00 22.70 1.31
CA ASN A 220 2.12 22.93 2.21
C ASN A 220 2.98 24.11 1.74
N SER A 221 2.49 25.33 1.95
CA SER A 221 3.25 26.56 1.61
C SER A 221 4.60 26.62 2.33
N GLY A 222 5.60 27.17 1.65
CA GLY A 222 6.98 27.29 2.16
C GLY A 222 7.83 26.04 1.91
N LEU A 223 7.28 25.06 1.18
CA LEU A 223 7.99 23.89 0.69
C LEU A 223 8.01 23.89 -0.85
N GLU A 224 9.01 23.27 -1.42
CA GLU A 224 9.12 23.02 -2.85
C GLU A 224 9.59 21.60 -3.11
N VAL A 225 9.36 21.10 -4.32
CA VAL A 225 9.74 19.76 -4.75
C VAL A 225 10.80 19.90 -5.84
N THR A 226 11.89 19.15 -5.73
CA THR A 226 12.93 19.11 -6.78
C THR A 226 12.39 18.50 -8.06
N GLU A 227 13.14 18.62 -9.15
CA GLU A 227 12.89 17.77 -10.32
C GLU A 227 12.98 16.30 -9.89
N SER A 228 12.13 15.46 -10.51
CA SER A 228 12.15 14.02 -10.21
C SER A 228 13.40 13.38 -10.81
N PHE A 229 13.96 12.43 -10.08
CA PHE A 229 15.13 11.65 -10.50
C PHE A 229 14.88 10.15 -10.29
N VAL A 230 15.70 9.33 -10.94
CA VAL A 230 15.67 7.88 -10.79
C VAL A 230 16.84 7.48 -9.90
N PRO A 231 16.62 7.01 -8.65
CA PRO A 231 17.69 6.52 -7.80
C PRO A 231 18.39 5.33 -8.44
N GLU A 232 19.68 5.18 -8.16
CA GLU A 232 20.46 4.00 -8.53
C GLU A 232 20.90 3.27 -7.26
N VAL A 233 20.62 1.96 -7.21
CA VAL A 233 21.04 1.09 -6.10
C VAL A 233 21.78 -0.09 -6.72
N ASP A 234 23.03 -0.30 -6.31
CA ASP A 234 23.89 -1.38 -6.83
C ASP A 234 23.99 -1.41 -8.38
N GLY A 235 23.98 -0.24 -9.03
CA GLY A 235 24.05 -0.10 -10.50
C GLY A 235 22.68 -0.32 -11.20
N VAL A 236 21.59 -0.47 -10.46
CA VAL A 236 20.23 -0.66 -11.01
C VAL A 236 19.38 0.59 -10.78
N GLN A 237 18.82 1.11 -11.86
CA GLN A 237 17.91 2.26 -11.79
C GLN A 237 16.54 1.87 -11.20
N GLN A 238 16.06 2.66 -10.25
CA GLN A 238 14.84 2.40 -9.47
C GLN A 238 13.70 3.30 -9.94
N TYR A 239 12.98 2.89 -10.98
CA TYR A 239 11.83 3.61 -11.53
C TYR A 239 10.56 3.49 -10.67
N SER A 240 10.61 2.74 -9.58
CA SER A 240 9.48 2.50 -8.66
C SER A 240 8.18 2.11 -9.37
N PRO A 241 8.18 1.06 -10.22
CA PRO A 241 6.95 0.56 -10.80
C PRO A 241 6.04 0.03 -9.69
N GLY A 242 4.76 0.39 -9.72
CA GLY A 242 3.78 -0.03 -8.73
C GLY A 242 2.63 -0.81 -9.34
N GLY A 243 1.88 -1.50 -8.47
CA GLY A 243 0.72 -2.28 -8.88
C GLY A 243 -0.18 -2.72 -7.73
N ALA A 244 -1.31 -3.34 -8.11
CA ALA A 244 -2.23 -3.99 -7.16
C ALA A 244 -1.56 -5.19 -6.50
N VAL A 245 -1.86 -5.38 -5.21
CA VAL A 245 -1.28 -6.49 -4.45
C VAL A 245 -2.37 -7.46 -3.99
N PHE A 246 -2.17 -8.72 -4.30
CA PHE A 246 -3.06 -9.82 -3.97
C PHE A 246 -2.40 -10.78 -2.98
N ARG A 247 -3.20 -11.52 -2.24
CA ARG A 247 -2.72 -12.58 -1.37
C ARG A 247 -2.21 -13.77 -2.19
N GLN A 248 -1.23 -14.50 -1.68
CA GLN A 248 -0.82 -15.80 -2.22
C GLN A 248 -2.04 -16.73 -2.37
N GLY A 249 -2.13 -17.45 -3.49
CA GLY A 249 -3.30 -18.25 -3.88
C GLY A 249 -4.41 -17.45 -4.60
N GLY A 250 -4.19 -16.15 -4.87
CA GLY A 250 -5.12 -15.28 -5.62
C GLY A 250 -4.79 -15.11 -7.09
N GLU A 251 -4.05 -16.05 -7.70
CA GLU A 251 -3.56 -15.98 -9.09
C GLU A 251 -4.70 -15.80 -10.08
N GLU A 252 -5.83 -16.49 -9.88
CA GLU A 252 -7.00 -16.37 -10.76
C GLU A 252 -7.51 -14.93 -10.86
N VAL A 253 -7.67 -14.27 -9.72
CA VAL A 253 -8.15 -12.88 -9.65
C VAL A 253 -7.11 -11.93 -10.21
N ARG A 254 -5.83 -12.10 -9.84
CA ARG A 254 -4.71 -11.30 -10.36
C ARG A 254 -4.61 -11.41 -11.88
N ASP A 255 -4.73 -12.61 -12.46
CA ASP A 255 -4.62 -12.82 -13.90
C ASP A 255 -5.83 -12.26 -14.66
N ALA A 256 -7.03 -12.33 -14.06
CA ALA A 256 -8.21 -11.65 -14.58
C ALA A 256 -8.03 -10.13 -14.54
N PHE A 257 -7.54 -9.60 -13.43
CA PHE A 257 -7.21 -8.19 -13.26
C PHE A 257 -6.20 -7.71 -14.31
N ASN A 258 -5.10 -8.43 -14.52
CA ASN A 258 -4.08 -8.11 -15.51
C ASN A 258 -4.61 -8.04 -16.94
N ARG A 259 -5.60 -8.87 -17.31
CA ARG A 259 -6.22 -8.80 -18.63
C ARG A 259 -6.97 -7.48 -18.86
N GLU A 260 -7.66 -6.99 -17.84
CA GLU A 260 -8.35 -5.69 -17.92
C GLU A 260 -7.36 -4.51 -17.82
N LEU A 261 -6.38 -4.59 -16.92
CA LEU A 261 -5.32 -3.61 -16.77
C LEU A 261 -4.62 -3.35 -18.10
N LYS A 262 -4.26 -4.41 -18.83
CA LYS A 262 -3.60 -4.29 -20.13
C LYS A 262 -4.40 -3.47 -21.14
N LYS A 263 -5.73 -3.52 -21.12
CA LYS A 263 -6.58 -2.72 -22.02
C LYS A 263 -6.47 -1.22 -21.74
N ILE A 264 -6.18 -0.86 -20.48
CA ILE A 264 -6.04 0.54 -20.05
C ILE A 264 -4.62 1.01 -20.31
N THR A 265 -3.59 0.27 -19.89
CA THR A 265 -2.19 0.67 -20.02
C THR A 265 -1.69 0.64 -21.48
N SER A 266 -2.36 -0.09 -22.38
CA SER A 266 -2.06 -0.08 -23.81
C SER A 266 -2.81 0.99 -24.61
N ASP A 267 -3.65 1.80 -23.98
CA ASP A 267 -4.35 2.96 -24.55
C ASP A 267 -4.00 4.22 -23.75
N PRO A 268 -2.98 4.99 -24.19
CA PRO A 268 -2.53 6.19 -23.48
C PRO A 268 -3.66 7.21 -23.26
N GLY A 269 -4.55 7.37 -24.23
CA GLY A 269 -5.67 8.31 -24.12
C GLY A 269 -6.64 7.90 -22.99
N ARG A 270 -6.98 6.63 -22.90
CA ARG A 270 -7.83 6.10 -21.83
C ARG A 270 -7.13 6.18 -20.48
N TYR A 271 -5.84 5.84 -20.41
CA TYR A 271 -5.05 5.91 -19.18
C TYR A 271 -5.05 7.33 -18.61
N VAL A 272 -4.70 8.34 -19.42
CA VAL A 272 -4.68 9.75 -19.01
C VAL A 272 -6.08 10.27 -18.70
N GLN A 273 -7.11 9.87 -19.45
CA GLN A 273 -8.49 10.24 -19.15
C GLN A 273 -8.93 9.73 -17.78
N LEU A 274 -8.49 8.54 -17.39
CA LEU A 274 -8.86 7.92 -16.12
C LEU A 274 -8.07 8.46 -14.94
N LEU A 275 -6.76 8.70 -15.11
CA LEU A 275 -5.80 8.91 -14.04
C LEU A 275 -5.14 10.29 -14.03
N GLY A 276 -5.35 11.12 -15.10
CA GLY A 276 -4.71 12.41 -15.25
C GLY A 276 -5.04 13.42 -14.15
N GLU A 277 -6.23 13.34 -13.54
CA GLU A 277 -6.58 14.20 -12.40
C GLU A 277 -5.69 13.97 -11.17
N TYR A 278 -5.12 12.76 -11.05
CA TYR A 278 -4.18 12.39 -10.00
C TYR A 278 -2.71 12.67 -10.36
N GLY A 279 -2.45 13.22 -11.56
CA GLY A 279 -1.10 13.56 -12.01
C GLY A 279 -0.40 12.44 -12.77
N PHE A 280 -1.13 11.39 -13.20
CA PHE A 280 -0.60 10.31 -14.00
C PHE A 280 -0.80 10.61 -15.50
N GLY A 281 0.30 10.92 -16.18
CA GLY A 281 0.37 11.22 -17.62
C GLY A 281 0.88 10.04 -18.45
N GLU A 282 1.12 10.30 -19.74
CA GLU A 282 1.70 9.29 -20.65
C GLU A 282 3.11 8.85 -20.20
N ASP A 283 3.86 9.73 -19.55
CA ASP A 283 5.19 9.50 -18.99
C ASP A 283 5.22 8.56 -17.79
N THR A 284 4.07 8.31 -17.17
CA THR A 284 3.92 7.36 -16.07
C THR A 284 3.44 5.97 -16.51
N ILE A 285 3.07 5.80 -17.78
CA ILE A 285 2.67 4.50 -18.32
C ILE A 285 3.86 3.56 -18.29
N PRO A 286 3.71 2.33 -17.73
CA PRO A 286 4.80 1.37 -17.72
C PRO A 286 5.26 1.01 -19.15
N PRO A 287 6.57 0.87 -19.41
CA PRO A 287 7.07 0.33 -20.65
C PRO A 287 6.40 -1.02 -20.99
N ALA A 288 6.05 -1.20 -22.27
CA ALA A 288 5.27 -2.37 -22.70
C ALA A 288 5.97 -3.73 -22.49
N ASP A 289 7.27 -3.74 -22.30
CA ASP A 289 8.11 -4.90 -22.02
C ASP A 289 8.42 -5.08 -20.51
N LEU A 290 8.10 -4.11 -19.66
CA LEU A 290 8.30 -4.23 -18.21
C LEU A 290 7.33 -5.28 -17.64
N ARG A 291 7.87 -6.25 -16.92
CA ARG A 291 7.10 -7.34 -16.31
C ARG A 291 7.33 -7.44 -14.81
N THR A 292 6.25 -7.69 -14.09
CA THR A 292 6.32 -8.00 -12.66
C THR A 292 7.24 -9.17 -12.36
N ALA A 293 7.27 -10.20 -13.22
CA ALA A 293 8.14 -11.35 -13.03
C ALA A 293 9.63 -10.97 -13.00
N ASP A 294 10.05 -9.98 -13.80
CA ASP A 294 11.43 -9.49 -13.83
C ASP A 294 11.74 -8.67 -12.58
N LEU A 295 10.81 -7.80 -12.18
CA LEU A 295 10.92 -6.97 -10.96
C LEU A 295 10.96 -7.79 -9.67
N CYS A 296 10.36 -8.96 -9.66
CA CYS A 296 10.35 -9.86 -8.51
C CYS A 296 11.62 -10.70 -8.38
N GLN A 297 12.50 -10.71 -9.40
CA GLN A 297 13.74 -11.50 -9.43
C GLN A 297 15.01 -10.62 -9.33
N ALA A 298 14.84 -9.31 -9.43
CA ALA A 298 15.95 -8.34 -9.48
C ALA A 298 16.75 -8.22 -8.19
#